data_eac550f60bd12cc069b269496822faa4
#
_entry.id   eac550f60bd12cc069b269496822faa4
#
_cell.length_a   1.000
_cell.length_b   1.000
_cell.length_c   1.000
_cell.angle_alpha   90.00
_cell.angle_beta   90.00
_cell.angle_gamma   90.00
#
_symmetry.space_group_name_H-M   'P 1'
#
loop_
_entity.id
_entity.type
_entity.pdbx_description
1 polymer ?
#
loop_
_entity_poly.entity_id
_entity_poly.type
_entity_poly.pdbx_seq_one_letter_code
_entity_poly.pdbx_strand_id
1 'polypeptide(L)'
;MAKKILLSIILIITFVSAAAGANRKFTLCIDPGHGGKDTGAPGSFSKEKNINLNVALAFGRYVERNCPDVTVVYTRKTDVFIPLYERAEIANRKKANLFISVHTNALQGNHTMRGFETYTLGDGRSHAKKTNLEVAKRENSVILLEKDYEQHYVGFDPNSPESNIMFEFIQDRNLTKSIELAKMLQRHVCKVANRPNKGVHQQNLAVLRLTSMPACLIELGYISTPDEERMLNDKNQIDKIARGIYNAFVEYKNKYDTGMTIPYKPLSDPLPETVQQSDTQKNDSDVADARQAEQDTKANEENIRNKDRQSESNDRPAQKQQTRQQNKKTKQADKPRQTEKPKQTTLKEKTDDSKPVFKIQIIAASRQLKKSDPNFKGLTDVECYQENGMWKYTTGASNNYNTTYRKRKEILEQFPQAFIIAFKNGVKMDVNQAIREFKQNRNK
;
A
#
# COMPACT_ATOMS: atom_id res chain seq x y z
N MET A 1 53.02 -23.94 27.79
CA MET A 1 52.46 -22.55 27.79
C MET A 1 51.70 -22.24 26.51
N ALA A 2 52.22 -22.46 25.31
CA ALA A 2 51.56 -22.11 24.04
C ALA A 2 50.15 -22.71 23.83
N LYS A 3 49.95 -24.01 24.17
CA LYS A 3 48.58 -24.63 24.06
C LYS A 3 47.51 -23.99 24.98
N LYS A 4 47.92 -23.53 26.17
CA LYS A 4 46.96 -22.85 27.09
C LYS A 4 46.62 -21.44 26.58
N ILE A 5 47.58 -20.73 25.99
CA ILE A 5 47.37 -19.42 25.39
C ILE A 5 46.49 -19.54 24.15
N LEU A 6 46.69 -20.53 23.30
CA LEU A 6 45.86 -20.78 22.11
C LEU A 6 44.41 -21.11 22.49
N LEU A 7 44.19 -21.93 23.55
CA LEU A 7 42.86 -22.28 24.05
C LEU A 7 42.12 -21.05 24.61
N SER A 8 42.86 -20.16 25.32
CA SER A 8 42.29 -18.91 25.83
C SER A 8 41.90 -17.93 24.71
N ILE A 9 42.72 -17.84 23.65
CA ILE A 9 42.42 -16.98 22.49
C ILE A 9 41.20 -17.51 21.74
N ILE A 10 41.07 -18.83 21.55
CA ILE A 10 39.91 -19.43 20.90
C ILE A 10 38.63 -19.18 21.74
N LEU A 11 38.71 -19.29 23.07
CA LEU A 11 37.61 -19.03 23.97
C LEU A 11 37.15 -17.55 23.95
N ILE A 12 38.10 -16.61 23.85
CA ILE A 12 37.80 -15.17 23.74
C ILE A 12 37.18 -14.87 22.37
N ILE A 13 37.66 -15.46 21.28
CA ILE A 13 37.10 -15.27 19.93
C ILE A 13 35.66 -15.80 19.85
N THR A 14 35.37 -16.95 20.47
CA THR A 14 34.03 -17.51 20.51
C THR A 14 33.07 -16.66 21.36
N PHE A 15 33.57 -16.07 22.46
CA PHE A 15 32.76 -15.17 23.30
C PHE A 15 32.46 -13.83 22.63
N VAL A 16 33.42 -13.26 21.90
CA VAL A 16 33.24 -12.01 21.11
C VAL A 16 32.30 -12.26 19.93
N SER A 17 32.37 -13.43 19.27
CA SER A 17 31.44 -13.77 18.18
C SER A 17 30.00 -13.98 18.66
N ALA A 18 29.81 -14.52 19.86
CA ALA A 18 28.49 -14.67 20.47
C ALA A 18 27.88 -13.32 20.88
N ALA A 19 28.71 -12.35 21.33
CA ALA A 19 28.23 -11.02 21.69
C ALA A 19 27.86 -10.15 20.46
N ALA A 20 28.50 -10.38 19.29
CA ALA A 20 28.20 -9.63 18.07
C ALA A 20 26.86 -10.03 17.41
N GLY A 21 26.29 -11.21 17.75
CA GLY A 21 24.98 -11.67 17.26
C GLY A 21 23.78 -11.11 18.04
N ALA A 22 24.00 -10.55 19.23
CA ALA A 22 22.95 -10.32 20.23
C ALA A 22 22.26 -8.93 20.16
N ASN A 23 22.54 -8.07 19.17
CA ASN A 23 22.03 -6.66 19.24
C ASN A 23 21.36 -6.14 17.97
N ARG A 24 20.67 -7.00 17.22
CA ARG A 24 19.86 -6.53 16.10
C ARG A 24 18.48 -6.09 16.61
N LYS A 25 18.35 -4.78 16.90
CA LYS A 25 17.06 -4.20 17.31
C LYS A 25 16.02 -4.42 16.21
N PHE A 26 14.83 -4.85 16.61
CA PHE A 26 13.67 -4.88 15.72
C PHE A 26 13.23 -3.45 15.42
N THR A 27 13.05 -3.10 14.15
CA THR A 27 12.60 -1.76 13.74
C THR A 27 11.15 -1.83 13.27
N LEU A 28 10.27 -1.12 13.98
CA LEU A 28 8.87 -0.92 13.63
C LEU A 28 8.70 0.46 13.00
N CYS A 29 8.16 0.54 11.78
CA CYS A 29 7.73 1.79 11.19
C CYS A 29 6.21 1.96 11.34
N ILE A 30 5.79 3.02 12.00
CA ILE A 30 4.40 3.43 12.17
C ILE A 30 4.15 4.61 11.25
N ASP A 31 3.11 4.49 10.41
CA ASP A 31 2.74 5.51 9.44
C ASP A 31 1.35 6.07 9.77
N PRO A 32 1.26 7.24 10.44
CA PRO A 32 -0.01 7.95 10.56
C PRO A 32 -0.42 8.48 9.18
N GLY A 33 -1.47 7.94 8.58
CA GLY A 33 -1.94 8.34 7.25
C GLY A 33 -2.30 9.82 7.18
N HIS A 34 -2.22 10.41 5.98
CA HIS A 34 -2.51 11.82 5.70
C HIS A 34 -1.59 12.80 6.45
N GLY A 35 -2.00 14.07 6.58
CA GLY A 35 -1.27 15.12 7.32
C GLY A 35 -1.07 16.41 6.52
N GLY A 36 -0.93 17.54 7.22
CA GLY A 36 -0.79 18.86 6.62
C GLY A 36 -1.95 19.20 5.69
N LYS A 37 -1.64 19.52 4.44
CA LYS A 37 -2.64 19.84 3.39
C LYS A 37 -3.55 18.66 3.00
N ASP A 38 -3.13 17.42 3.26
CA ASP A 38 -3.95 16.23 3.07
C ASP A 38 -4.70 15.92 4.36
N THR A 39 -5.98 16.28 4.40
CA THR A 39 -6.80 16.09 5.60
C THR A 39 -7.28 14.66 5.78
N GLY A 40 -7.19 13.81 4.75
CA GLY A 40 -7.94 12.58 4.67
C GLY A 40 -9.44 12.84 4.61
N ALA A 41 -10.23 11.86 4.96
CA ALA A 41 -11.68 11.98 5.01
C ALA A 41 -12.13 13.00 6.05
N PRO A 42 -13.05 13.93 5.71
CA PRO A 42 -13.67 14.84 6.67
C PRO A 42 -14.78 14.12 7.46
N GLY A 43 -14.80 14.31 8.76
CA GLY A 43 -15.93 14.01 9.63
C GLY A 43 -16.86 15.22 9.79
N SER A 44 -17.80 15.13 10.72
CA SER A 44 -18.71 16.24 11.07
C SER A 44 -18.02 17.31 11.94
N PHE A 45 -17.03 16.92 12.78
CA PHE A 45 -16.29 17.83 13.66
C PHE A 45 -14.79 17.49 13.71
N SER A 46 -14.32 16.44 13.08
CA SER A 46 -12.92 16.01 13.10
C SER A 46 -12.39 15.70 11.69
N LYS A 47 -11.09 15.48 11.59
CA LYS A 47 -10.40 15.11 10.34
C LYS A 47 -9.66 13.79 10.55
N GLU A 48 -9.67 12.94 9.55
CA GLU A 48 -9.01 11.64 9.58
C GLU A 48 -7.54 11.74 10.00
N LYS A 49 -6.79 12.70 9.45
CA LYS A 49 -5.36 12.91 9.77
C LYS A 49 -5.06 13.04 11.27
N ASN A 50 -5.99 13.63 12.03
CA ASN A 50 -5.82 13.87 13.47
C ASN A 50 -6.09 12.57 14.25
N ILE A 51 -7.13 11.83 13.90
CA ILE A 51 -7.46 10.53 14.49
C ILE A 51 -6.30 9.56 14.26
N ASN A 52 -5.81 9.48 13.01
CA ASN A 52 -4.69 8.61 12.63
C ASN A 52 -3.44 8.92 13.44
N LEU A 53 -3.10 10.20 13.61
CA LEU A 53 -1.95 10.64 14.39
C LEU A 53 -2.09 10.26 15.86
N ASN A 54 -3.25 10.53 16.46
CA ASN A 54 -3.51 10.26 17.87
C ASN A 54 -3.38 8.76 18.21
N VAL A 55 -3.98 7.90 17.40
CA VAL A 55 -3.90 6.43 17.59
C VAL A 55 -2.48 5.92 17.32
N ALA A 56 -1.82 6.38 16.26
CA ALA A 56 -0.47 5.95 15.92
C ALA A 56 0.55 6.31 17.02
N LEU A 57 0.45 7.53 17.57
CA LEU A 57 1.32 7.97 18.69
C LEU A 57 0.99 7.19 19.98
N ALA A 58 -0.28 6.92 20.25
CA ALA A 58 -0.67 6.10 21.41
C ALA A 58 -0.11 4.68 21.30
N PHE A 59 -0.24 4.04 20.12
CA PHE A 59 0.35 2.74 19.84
C PHE A 59 1.88 2.76 19.99
N GLY A 60 2.55 3.75 19.43
CA GLY A 60 4.00 3.86 19.54
C GLY A 60 4.48 4.00 20.98
N ARG A 61 3.79 4.78 21.81
CA ARG A 61 4.10 4.87 23.27
C ARG A 61 4.02 3.51 23.97
N TYR A 62 3.03 2.66 23.63
CA TYR A 62 2.98 1.30 24.16
C TYR A 62 4.23 0.50 23.78
N VAL A 63 4.69 0.58 22.54
CA VAL A 63 5.88 -0.14 22.07
C VAL A 63 7.16 0.42 22.72
N GLU A 64 7.35 1.75 22.68
CA GLU A 64 8.53 2.44 23.24
C GLU A 64 8.70 2.15 24.73
N ARG A 65 7.59 2.04 25.48
CA ARG A 65 7.62 1.78 26.91
C ARG A 65 7.85 0.29 27.26
N ASN A 66 7.30 -0.63 26.50
CA ASN A 66 7.25 -2.03 26.89
C ASN A 66 8.21 -2.93 26.08
N CYS A 67 8.82 -2.42 24.99
CA CYS A 67 9.71 -3.19 24.12
C CYS A 67 11.05 -2.47 23.93
N PRO A 68 11.99 -2.53 24.90
CA PRO A 68 13.25 -1.76 24.85
C PRO A 68 14.21 -2.18 23.73
N ASP A 69 14.02 -3.37 23.15
CA ASP A 69 14.75 -3.87 21.99
C ASP A 69 14.12 -3.48 20.64
N VAL A 70 13.05 -2.69 20.65
CA VAL A 70 12.37 -2.19 19.46
C VAL A 70 12.74 -0.72 19.21
N THR A 71 13.15 -0.43 17.99
CA THR A 71 13.27 0.96 17.51
C THR A 71 11.98 1.34 16.80
N VAL A 72 11.27 2.33 17.32
CA VAL A 72 10.06 2.87 16.68
C VAL A 72 10.46 4.03 15.77
N VAL A 73 10.07 3.93 14.50
CA VAL A 73 10.20 4.97 13.47
C VAL A 73 8.81 5.42 13.07
N TYR A 74 8.59 6.72 12.97
CA TYR A 74 7.33 7.27 12.48
C TYR A 74 7.58 7.96 11.15
N THR A 75 6.63 7.90 10.23
CA THR A 75 6.67 8.71 9.01
C THR A 75 6.42 10.18 9.35
N ARG A 76 5.52 10.46 10.32
CA ARG A 76 5.30 11.78 10.94
C ARG A 76 4.93 11.64 12.40
N LYS A 77 5.25 12.66 13.19
CA LYS A 77 4.83 12.80 14.61
C LYS A 77 3.98 14.06 14.86
N THR A 78 3.84 14.87 13.82
CA THR A 78 3.07 16.14 13.84
C THR A 78 2.16 16.23 12.62
N ASP A 79 1.38 17.29 12.51
CA ASP A 79 0.49 17.54 11.38
C ASP A 79 1.25 18.08 10.16
N VAL A 80 2.03 17.23 9.50
CA VAL A 80 2.80 17.55 8.29
C VAL A 80 2.41 16.59 7.15
N PHE A 81 2.45 17.10 5.92
CA PHE A 81 2.23 16.30 4.72
C PHE A 81 3.50 15.52 4.35
N ILE A 82 3.37 14.20 4.23
CA ILE A 82 4.42 13.32 3.72
C ILE A 82 3.86 12.57 2.50
N PRO A 83 4.48 12.67 1.32
CA PRO A 83 4.10 11.92 0.12
C PRO A 83 4.08 10.41 0.35
N LEU A 84 3.21 9.67 -0.33
CA LEU A 84 3.08 8.22 -0.12
C LEU A 84 4.38 7.47 -0.40
N TYR A 85 5.11 7.85 -1.47
CA TYR A 85 6.41 7.24 -1.78
C TYR A 85 7.44 7.47 -0.66
N GLU A 86 7.44 8.65 -0.06
CA GLU A 86 8.41 9.02 0.98
C GLU A 86 8.14 8.24 2.29
N ARG A 87 6.87 7.93 2.60
CA ARG A 87 6.50 7.08 3.75
C ARG A 87 7.16 5.71 3.66
N ALA A 88 7.05 5.08 2.49
CA ALA A 88 7.71 3.80 2.23
C ALA A 88 9.24 3.92 2.23
N GLU A 89 9.79 5.00 1.66
CA GLU A 89 11.23 5.25 1.67
C GLU A 89 11.79 5.43 3.08
N ILE A 90 11.08 6.13 3.97
CA ILE A 90 11.46 6.26 5.39
C ILE A 90 11.62 4.86 6.00
N ALA A 91 10.64 3.98 5.82
CA ALA A 91 10.69 2.61 6.32
C ALA A 91 11.84 1.81 5.69
N ASN A 92 12.02 1.90 4.37
CA ASN A 92 13.05 1.19 3.61
C ASN A 92 14.46 1.64 4.02
N ARG A 93 14.71 2.95 4.11
CA ARG A 93 16.01 3.51 4.55
C ARG A 93 16.36 3.11 5.99
N LYS A 94 15.36 3.04 6.87
CA LYS A 94 15.53 2.58 8.26
C LYS A 94 15.61 1.05 8.38
N LYS A 95 15.51 0.33 7.25
CA LYS A 95 15.51 -1.15 7.21
C LYS A 95 14.49 -1.74 8.19
N ALA A 96 13.28 -1.16 8.21
CA ALA A 96 12.23 -1.58 9.10
C ALA A 96 11.90 -3.07 8.88
N ASN A 97 11.61 -3.77 9.98
CA ASN A 97 11.18 -5.16 9.97
C ASN A 97 9.67 -5.29 9.75
N LEU A 98 8.93 -4.21 10.04
CA LEU A 98 7.49 -4.15 9.95
C LEU A 98 7.02 -2.72 9.66
N PHE A 99 5.98 -2.58 8.83
CA PHE A 99 5.33 -1.31 8.52
C PHE A 99 3.83 -1.42 8.81
N ILE A 100 3.30 -0.47 9.60
CA ILE A 100 1.86 -0.38 9.91
C ILE A 100 1.40 1.03 9.58
N SER A 101 0.53 1.17 8.59
CA SER A 101 -0.15 2.41 8.23
C SER A 101 -1.49 2.49 8.93
N VAL A 102 -1.80 3.67 9.52
CA VAL A 102 -2.98 3.90 10.34
C VAL A 102 -3.88 4.89 9.65
N HIS A 103 -5.11 4.48 9.35
CA HIS A 103 -6.14 5.22 8.60
C HIS A 103 -7.50 5.13 9.28
N THR A 104 -8.44 5.95 8.83
CA THR A 104 -9.83 5.99 9.30
C THR A 104 -10.76 6.05 8.10
N ASN A 105 -11.53 5.00 7.89
CA ASN A 105 -12.41 4.81 6.74
C ASN A 105 -13.53 5.86 6.66
N ALA A 106 -14.05 6.06 5.44
CA ALA A 106 -15.25 6.82 5.18
C ALA A 106 -16.02 6.22 3.99
N LEU A 107 -17.34 6.23 4.06
CA LEU A 107 -18.19 5.85 2.93
C LEU A 107 -19.13 6.99 2.60
N GLN A 108 -19.05 7.47 1.36
CA GLN A 108 -19.89 8.53 0.88
C GLN A 108 -21.37 8.08 0.86
N GLY A 109 -22.24 8.89 1.45
CA GLY A 109 -23.68 8.59 1.50
C GLY A 109 -24.07 7.45 2.44
N ASN A 110 -23.15 6.89 3.23
CA ASN A 110 -23.44 5.88 4.23
C ASN A 110 -22.97 6.33 5.61
N HIS A 111 -23.91 6.49 6.53
CA HIS A 111 -23.67 6.94 7.91
C HIS A 111 -23.99 5.85 8.95
N THR A 112 -24.01 4.58 8.54
CA THR A 112 -24.37 3.44 9.40
C THR A 112 -23.26 2.39 9.52
N MET A 113 -22.23 2.48 8.67
CA MET A 113 -21.11 1.53 8.70
C MET A 113 -20.26 1.72 9.95
N ARG A 114 -19.84 0.61 10.56
CA ARG A 114 -19.04 0.57 11.78
C ARG A 114 -18.06 -0.57 11.72
N GLY A 115 -16.96 -0.43 12.46
CA GLY A 115 -16.04 -1.53 12.71
C GLY A 115 -14.63 -1.30 12.18
N PHE A 116 -13.76 -2.24 12.50
CA PHE A 116 -12.33 -2.23 12.20
C PHE A 116 -12.04 -3.15 11.01
N GLU A 117 -11.17 -2.70 10.11
CA GLU A 117 -10.73 -3.43 8.91
C GLU A 117 -9.21 -3.41 8.80
N THR A 118 -8.65 -4.40 8.13
CA THR A 118 -7.22 -4.44 7.82
C THR A 118 -7.00 -4.75 6.33
N TYR A 119 -5.99 -4.12 5.76
CA TYR A 119 -5.64 -4.25 4.34
C TYR A 119 -4.19 -4.67 4.19
N THR A 120 -3.96 -5.64 3.31
CA THR A 120 -2.64 -6.00 2.81
C THR A 120 -2.57 -5.76 1.32
N LEU A 121 -1.36 -5.74 0.78
CA LEU A 121 -1.21 -5.60 -0.66
C LEU A 121 -1.80 -6.80 -1.38
N GLY A 122 -2.45 -6.53 -2.50
CA GLY A 122 -3.01 -7.54 -3.41
C GLY A 122 -3.56 -6.89 -4.66
N ASP A 123 -3.95 -7.69 -5.62
CA ASP A 123 -4.48 -7.23 -6.92
C ASP A 123 -5.94 -6.74 -6.84
N GLY A 124 -6.58 -6.88 -5.68
CA GLY A 124 -7.97 -6.46 -5.48
C GLY A 124 -9.01 -7.25 -6.27
N ARG A 125 -8.61 -8.32 -7.00
CA ARG A 125 -9.51 -9.06 -7.91
C ARG A 125 -10.28 -10.18 -7.24
N SER A 126 -9.71 -10.79 -6.21
CA SER A 126 -10.37 -11.90 -5.54
C SER A 126 -11.44 -11.38 -4.57
N HIS A 127 -12.71 -11.44 -4.97
CA HIS A 127 -13.90 -11.20 -4.12
C HIS A 127 -13.97 -9.79 -3.48
N ALA A 128 -13.35 -8.77 -4.07
CA ALA A 128 -13.41 -7.42 -3.56
C ALA A 128 -14.83 -6.86 -3.64
N LYS A 129 -15.44 -6.62 -2.49
CA LYS A 129 -16.66 -5.84 -2.41
C LYS A 129 -16.39 -4.44 -3.00
N LYS A 130 -17.39 -3.84 -3.66
CA LYS A 130 -17.29 -2.48 -4.24
C LYS A 130 -16.71 -1.46 -3.25
N THR A 131 -17.07 -1.57 -1.97
CA THR A 131 -16.56 -0.73 -0.86
C THR A 131 -15.05 -0.78 -0.69
N ASN A 132 -14.42 -1.95 -0.85
CA ASN A 132 -12.96 -2.10 -0.68
C ASN A 132 -12.18 -1.44 -1.82
N LEU A 133 -12.74 -1.42 -3.03
CA LEU A 133 -12.15 -0.70 -4.16
C LEU A 133 -12.24 0.83 -3.96
N GLU A 134 -13.32 1.31 -3.34
CA GLU A 134 -13.49 2.73 -3.01
C GLU A 134 -12.46 3.20 -1.98
N VAL A 135 -12.14 2.36 -0.97
CA VAL A 135 -11.03 2.64 -0.04
C VAL A 135 -9.71 2.78 -0.80
N ALA A 136 -9.35 1.81 -1.63
CA ALA A 136 -8.10 1.88 -2.38
C ALA A 136 -8.02 3.11 -3.31
N LYS A 137 -9.12 3.49 -3.96
CA LYS A 137 -9.18 4.70 -4.79
C LYS A 137 -8.97 5.96 -3.96
N ARG A 138 -9.60 6.06 -2.81
CA ARG A 138 -9.48 7.20 -1.91
C ARG A 138 -8.04 7.35 -1.41
N GLU A 139 -7.48 6.28 -0.87
CA GLU A 139 -6.12 6.30 -0.33
C GLU A 139 -5.05 6.58 -1.41
N ASN A 140 -5.24 6.02 -2.61
CA ASN A 140 -4.32 6.27 -3.72
C ASN A 140 -4.50 7.66 -4.37
N SER A 141 -5.65 8.34 -4.18
CA SER A 141 -5.88 9.68 -4.76
C SER A 141 -4.94 10.75 -4.20
N VAL A 142 -4.38 10.53 -3.02
CA VAL A 142 -3.35 11.39 -2.40
C VAL A 142 -2.13 11.59 -3.29
N ILE A 143 -1.83 10.64 -4.18
CA ILE A 143 -0.77 10.76 -5.20
C ILE A 143 -0.93 12.05 -6.02
N LEU A 144 -2.16 12.48 -6.31
CA LEU A 144 -2.43 13.68 -7.09
C LEU A 144 -2.05 14.99 -6.36
N LEU A 145 -1.85 14.94 -5.04
CA LEU A 145 -1.36 16.07 -4.24
C LEU A 145 0.17 16.15 -4.19
N GLU A 146 0.86 15.14 -4.72
CA GLU A 146 2.32 15.06 -4.70
C GLU A 146 2.91 15.80 -5.91
N LYS A 147 3.96 16.59 -5.67
CA LYS A 147 4.75 17.18 -6.75
C LYS A 147 5.54 16.06 -7.43
N ASP A 148 5.60 16.09 -8.74
CA ASP A 148 6.38 15.14 -9.57
C ASP A 148 5.99 13.66 -9.35
N TYR A 149 4.71 13.40 -9.01
CA TYR A 149 4.21 12.04 -8.75
C TYR A 149 4.47 11.06 -9.91
N GLU A 150 4.48 11.54 -11.14
CA GLU A 150 4.77 10.73 -12.34
C GLU A 150 6.18 10.10 -12.31
N GLN A 151 7.14 10.74 -11.63
CA GLN A 151 8.51 10.22 -11.51
C GLN A 151 8.58 9.08 -10.48
N HIS A 152 7.79 9.16 -9.42
CA HIS A 152 7.79 8.20 -8.31
C HIS A 152 6.88 6.99 -8.58
N TYR A 153 5.79 7.19 -9.32
CA TYR A 153 4.82 6.13 -9.62
C TYR A 153 4.77 5.79 -11.10
N VAL A 154 5.92 5.52 -11.68
CA VAL A 154 6.02 5.19 -13.11
C VAL A 154 5.06 4.05 -13.46
N GLY A 155 4.07 4.37 -14.31
CA GLY A 155 3.04 3.43 -14.74
C GLY A 155 1.82 3.33 -13.83
N PHE A 156 1.74 4.14 -12.77
CA PHE A 156 0.52 4.27 -11.99
C PHE A 156 -0.36 5.38 -12.61
N ASP A 157 -1.57 4.99 -13.00
CA ASP A 157 -2.67 5.91 -13.30
C ASP A 157 -3.79 5.57 -12.32
N PRO A 158 -4.17 6.46 -11.40
CA PRO A 158 -5.24 6.19 -10.44
C PRO A 158 -6.59 5.93 -11.11
N ASN A 159 -6.75 6.35 -12.37
CA ASN A 159 -7.97 6.17 -13.16
C ASN A 159 -7.94 4.93 -14.06
N SER A 160 -6.80 4.24 -14.19
CA SER A 160 -6.63 3.07 -15.05
C SER A 160 -6.60 1.76 -14.27
N PRO A 161 -7.50 0.83 -14.57
CA PRO A 161 -7.41 -0.54 -14.03
C PRO A 161 -6.10 -1.24 -14.37
N GLU A 162 -5.46 -0.88 -15.50
CA GLU A 162 -4.21 -1.49 -15.97
C GLU A 162 -3.00 -1.05 -15.14
N SER A 163 -3.04 0.10 -14.51
CA SER A 163 -1.95 0.57 -13.64
C SER A 163 -1.79 -0.29 -12.38
N ASN A 164 -2.86 -0.97 -11.99
CA ASN A 164 -2.86 -1.88 -10.85
C ASN A 164 -2.06 -3.17 -11.10
N ILE A 165 -1.69 -3.44 -12.35
CA ILE A 165 -1.14 -4.73 -12.79
C ILE A 165 0.39 -4.76 -12.75
N MET A 166 1.06 -3.62 -12.86
CA MET A 166 2.52 -3.53 -12.98
C MET A 166 3.30 -3.87 -11.70
N PHE A 167 2.62 -4.04 -10.57
CA PHE A 167 3.24 -4.13 -9.25
C PHE A 167 3.10 -5.50 -8.56
N GLU A 168 2.59 -6.51 -9.22
CA GLU A 168 2.41 -7.87 -8.66
C GLU A 168 3.73 -8.55 -8.23
N PHE A 169 4.87 -8.07 -8.71
CA PHE A 169 6.13 -8.83 -8.66
C PHE A 169 6.98 -8.66 -7.40
N ILE A 170 6.84 -7.58 -6.64
CA ILE A 170 7.82 -7.28 -5.58
C ILE A 170 7.45 -7.92 -4.23
N GLN A 171 6.19 -8.35 -4.03
CA GLN A 171 5.70 -8.62 -2.67
C GLN A 171 5.35 -10.05 -2.29
N ASP A 172 5.47 -11.01 -3.15
CA ASP A 172 5.15 -12.41 -2.80
C ASP A 172 5.90 -12.91 -1.54
N ARG A 173 7.12 -12.40 -1.35
CA ARG A 173 7.97 -12.78 -0.20
C ARG A 173 7.43 -12.31 1.15
N ASN A 174 6.74 -11.17 1.21
CA ASN A 174 6.23 -10.58 2.45
C ASN A 174 4.73 -10.80 2.66
N LEU A 175 4.00 -11.19 1.62
CA LEU A 175 2.54 -11.26 1.63
C LEU A 175 1.99 -12.17 2.74
N THR A 176 2.53 -13.37 2.89
CA THR A 176 2.09 -14.31 3.94
C THR A 176 2.23 -13.70 5.32
N LYS A 177 3.37 -13.07 5.62
CA LYS A 177 3.60 -12.40 6.90
C LYS A 177 2.71 -11.19 7.09
N SER A 178 2.44 -10.44 6.03
CA SER A 178 1.51 -9.29 6.05
C SER A 178 0.08 -9.74 6.35
N ILE A 179 -0.40 -10.82 5.72
CA ILE A 179 -1.74 -11.39 5.98
C ILE A 179 -1.85 -11.89 7.43
N GLU A 180 -0.81 -12.54 7.96
CA GLU A 180 -0.82 -13.01 9.35
C GLU A 180 -0.84 -11.83 10.33
N LEU A 181 -0.03 -10.77 10.09
CA LEU A 181 -0.10 -9.54 10.85
C LEU A 181 -1.52 -8.95 10.83
N ALA A 182 -2.11 -8.82 9.63
CA ALA A 182 -3.46 -8.27 9.46
C ALA A 182 -4.51 -9.08 10.26
N LYS A 183 -4.42 -10.40 10.25
CA LYS A 183 -5.29 -11.27 11.07
C LYS A 183 -5.09 -11.08 12.58
N MET A 184 -3.83 -10.88 13.02
CA MET A 184 -3.53 -10.57 14.43
C MET A 184 -4.09 -9.21 14.82
N LEU A 185 -3.89 -8.16 14.01
CA LEU A 185 -4.45 -6.83 14.20
C LEU A 185 -5.98 -6.89 14.30
N GLN A 186 -6.63 -7.53 13.33
CA GLN A 186 -8.07 -7.68 13.29
C GLN A 186 -8.61 -8.35 14.58
N ARG A 187 -8.00 -9.43 15.01
CA ARG A 187 -8.42 -10.16 16.21
C ARG A 187 -8.22 -9.35 17.49
N HIS A 188 -7.04 -8.78 17.69
CA HIS A 188 -6.71 -8.08 18.93
C HIS A 188 -7.46 -6.76 19.08
N VAL A 189 -7.52 -5.95 18.04
CA VAL A 189 -8.24 -4.66 18.10
C VAL A 189 -9.72 -4.87 18.31
N CYS A 190 -10.34 -5.79 17.55
CA CYS A 190 -11.77 -6.08 17.73
C CYS A 190 -12.09 -6.58 19.13
N LYS A 191 -11.21 -7.40 19.72
CA LYS A 191 -11.39 -7.91 21.09
C LYS A 191 -11.19 -6.83 22.15
N VAL A 192 -10.08 -6.08 22.09
CA VAL A 192 -9.70 -5.14 23.16
C VAL A 192 -10.56 -3.87 23.14
N ALA A 193 -10.86 -3.35 21.96
CA ALA A 193 -11.64 -2.14 21.79
C ALA A 193 -13.15 -2.38 21.51
N ASN A 194 -13.58 -3.65 21.59
CA ASN A 194 -14.96 -4.07 21.29
C ASN A 194 -15.47 -3.55 19.95
N ARG A 195 -14.67 -3.76 18.88
CA ARG A 195 -14.99 -3.28 17.53
C ARG A 195 -15.67 -4.37 16.69
N PRO A 196 -16.71 -4.05 15.91
CA PRO A 196 -17.20 -4.97 14.89
C PRO A 196 -16.07 -5.39 13.94
N ASN A 197 -15.95 -6.70 13.69
CA ASN A 197 -14.93 -7.25 12.81
C ASN A 197 -15.39 -7.17 11.35
N LYS A 198 -14.73 -6.36 10.52
CA LYS A 198 -15.01 -6.20 9.09
C LYS A 198 -14.12 -7.05 8.19
N GLY A 199 -13.08 -7.67 8.76
CA GLY A 199 -12.23 -8.63 8.08
C GLY A 199 -10.90 -8.09 7.59
N VAL A 200 -10.17 -9.02 6.96
CA VAL A 200 -8.87 -8.76 6.32
C VAL A 200 -9.09 -8.75 4.81
N HIS A 201 -8.59 -7.72 4.16
CA HIS A 201 -8.76 -7.49 2.73
C HIS A 201 -7.42 -7.36 2.02
N GLN A 202 -7.42 -7.61 0.72
CA GLN A 202 -6.27 -7.37 -0.14
C GLN A 202 -6.62 -6.30 -1.18
N GLN A 203 -5.80 -5.23 -1.24
CA GLN A 203 -6.02 -4.13 -2.17
C GLN A 203 -4.68 -3.56 -2.67
N ASN A 204 -4.71 -2.95 -3.84
CA ASN A 204 -3.54 -2.28 -4.40
C ASN A 204 -3.37 -0.88 -3.81
N LEU A 205 -2.84 -0.82 -2.60
CA LEU A 205 -2.56 0.42 -1.88
C LEU A 205 -1.15 0.91 -2.16
N ALA A 206 -1.02 2.14 -2.68
CA ALA A 206 0.24 2.72 -3.10
C ALA A 206 1.28 2.76 -1.96
N VAL A 207 0.86 3.12 -0.75
CA VAL A 207 1.74 3.20 0.42
C VAL A 207 2.35 1.84 0.79
N LEU A 208 1.60 0.74 0.64
CA LEU A 208 2.10 -0.61 0.94
C LEU A 208 2.99 -1.17 -0.17
N ARG A 209 2.74 -0.76 -1.39
CA ARG A 209 3.38 -1.29 -2.59
C ARG A 209 4.87 -1.02 -2.69
N LEU A 210 5.29 0.12 -2.15
CA LEU A 210 6.68 0.58 -2.19
C LEU A 210 7.50 0.10 -0.97
N THR A 211 6.88 -0.59 -0.01
CA THR A 211 7.57 -1.13 1.17
C THR A 211 8.34 -2.42 0.83
N SER A 212 9.51 -2.61 1.45
CA SER A 212 10.35 -3.80 1.26
C SER A 212 10.24 -4.82 2.41
N MET A 213 9.35 -4.59 3.37
CA MET A 213 9.09 -5.43 4.54
C MET A 213 7.61 -5.82 4.60
N PRO A 214 7.22 -6.78 5.49
CA PRO A 214 5.82 -7.03 5.79
C PRO A 214 5.09 -5.75 6.17
N ALA A 215 3.92 -5.51 5.56
CA ALA A 215 3.20 -4.25 5.67
C ALA A 215 1.69 -4.46 5.73
N CYS A 216 1.00 -3.60 6.48
CA CYS A 216 -0.44 -3.62 6.63
C CYS A 216 -0.96 -2.18 6.79
N LEU A 217 -2.12 -1.89 6.21
CA LEU A 217 -2.90 -0.69 6.49
C LEU A 217 -4.11 -1.09 7.34
N ILE A 218 -4.38 -0.32 8.38
CA ILE A 218 -5.54 -0.52 9.25
C ILE A 218 -6.51 0.65 9.11
N GLU A 219 -7.79 0.32 9.05
CA GLU A 219 -8.92 1.26 9.09
C GLU A 219 -9.59 1.16 10.46
N LEU A 220 -9.43 2.21 11.27
CA LEU A 220 -9.83 2.23 12.68
C LEU A 220 -11.33 2.16 12.89
N GLY A 221 -12.11 2.67 11.93
CA GLY A 221 -13.55 2.80 11.94
C GLY A 221 -14.00 3.72 10.82
N TYR A 222 -15.24 4.20 10.86
CA TYR A 222 -15.85 5.01 9.80
C TYR A 222 -16.14 6.43 10.29
N ILE A 223 -15.29 7.41 9.92
CA ILE A 223 -15.48 8.82 10.30
C ILE A 223 -16.80 9.41 9.75
N SER A 224 -17.33 8.86 8.66
CA SER A 224 -18.61 9.24 8.08
C SER A 224 -19.82 8.83 8.93
N THR A 225 -19.64 8.02 9.98
CA THR A 225 -20.70 7.56 10.88
C THR A 225 -20.57 8.31 12.22
N PRO A 226 -21.59 9.10 12.66
CA PRO A 226 -21.45 10.06 13.77
C PRO A 226 -21.03 9.45 15.12
N ASP A 227 -21.50 8.27 15.46
CA ASP A 227 -21.11 7.58 16.70
C ASP A 227 -19.70 6.97 16.60
N GLU A 228 -19.28 6.51 15.43
CA GLU A 228 -17.91 6.08 15.17
C GLU A 228 -16.94 7.27 15.28
N GLU A 229 -17.30 8.43 14.68
CA GLU A 229 -16.49 9.64 14.78
C GLU A 229 -16.28 10.06 16.23
N ARG A 230 -17.35 10.10 17.04
CA ARG A 230 -17.24 10.38 18.48
C ARG A 230 -16.34 9.37 19.19
N MET A 231 -16.52 8.09 18.92
CA MET A 231 -15.73 7.01 19.51
C MET A 231 -14.24 7.12 19.13
N LEU A 232 -13.93 7.43 17.86
CA LEU A 232 -12.56 7.57 17.36
C LEU A 232 -11.82 8.78 17.93
N ASN A 233 -12.54 9.78 18.48
CA ASN A 233 -11.99 10.94 19.16
C ASN A 233 -12.01 10.80 20.69
N ASP A 234 -12.57 9.73 21.26
CA ASP A 234 -12.56 9.46 22.69
C ASP A 234 -11.22 8.90 23.16
N LYS A 235 -10.60 9.53 24.17
CA LYS A 235 -9.27 9.16 24.67
C LYS A 235 -9.20 7.71 25.14
N ASN A 236 -10.23 7.20 25.82
CA ASN A 236 -10.26 5.83 26.32
C ASN A 236 -10.38 4.82 25.18
N GLN A 237 -11.14 5.15 24.14
CA GLN A 237 -11.26 4.28 22.97
C GLN A 237 -9.98 4.28 22.13
N ILE A 238 -9.33 5.45 21.96
CA ILE A 238 -8.01 5.56 21.33
C ILE A 238 -7.01 4.65 22.07
N ASP A 239 -7.00 4.69 23.39
CA ASP A 239 -6.11 3.83 24.19
C ASP A 239 -6.41 2.34 23.99
N LYS A 240 -7.68 1.93 24.04
CA LYS A 240 -8.07 0.53 23.78
C LYS A 240 -7.67 0.07 22.39
N ILE A 241 -7.87 0.89 21.37
CA ILE A 241 -7.46 0.58 19.99
C ILE A 241 -5.94 0.45 19.91
N ALA A 242 -5.19 1.43 20.44
CA ALA A 242 -3.73 1.41 20.46
C ALA A 242 -3.16 0.19 21.19
N ARG A 243 -3.75 -0.20 22.31
CA ARG A 243 -3.40 -1.42 23.05
C ARG A 243 -3.72 -2.69 22.27
N GLY A 244 -4.83 -2.72 21.53
CA GLY A 244 -5.15 -3.81 20.61
C GLY A 244 -4.11 -3.96 19.51
N ILE A 245 -3.67 -2.85 18.92
CA ILE A 245 -2.60 -2.82 17.91
C ILE A 245 -1.27 -3.30 18.54
N TYR A 246 -0.92 -2.82 19.72
CA TYR A 246 0.26 -3.25 20.46
C TYR A 246 0.25 -4.77 20.74
N ASN A 247 -0.86 -5.33 21.19
CA ASN A 247 -0.98 -6.76 21.46
C ASN A 247 -0.77 -7.61 20.20
N ALA A 248 -1.29 -7.15 19.05
CA ALA A 248 -1.05 -7.79 17.76
C ALA A 248 0.42 -7.69 17.32
N PHE A 249 1.04 -6.52 17.53
CA PHE A 249 2.47 -6.33 17.26
C PHE A 249 3.34 -7.27 18.10
N VAL A 250 3.06 -7.39 19.38
CA VAL A 250 3.80 -8.30 20.29
C VAL A 250 3.66 -9.75 19.85
N GLU A 251 2.46 -10.19 19.50
CA GLU A 251 2.25 -11.54 18.98
C GLU A 251 3.02 -11.78 17.68
N TYR A 252 2.99 -10.81 16.75
CA TYR A 252 3.75 -10.89 15.51
C TYR A 252 5.26 -10.93 15.75
N LYS A 253 5.78 -10.04 16.61
CA LYS A 253 7.19 -9.99 16.98
C LYS A 253 7.64 -11.30 17.63
N ASN A 254 6.87 -11.83 18.58
CA ASN A 254 7.16 -13.12 19.24
C ASN A 254 7.26 -14.27 18.22
N LYS A 255 6.45 -14.23 17.16
CA LYS A 255 6.44 -15.27 16.12
C LYS A 255 7.60 -15.15 15.12
N TYR A 256 7.99 -13.94 14.77
CA TYR A 256 8.87 -13.71 13.61
C TYR A 256 10.24 -13.08 13.91
N ASP A 257 10.45 -12.56 15.13
CA ASP A 257 11.74 -12.04 15.55
C ASP A 257 12.61 -13.14 16.16
N THR A 258 13.47 -13.72 15.32
CA THR A 258 14.38 -14.80 15.72
C THR A 258 15.52 -14.34 16.65
N GLY A 259 15.71 -13.03 16.81
CA GLY A 259 16.71 -12.44 17.70
C GLY A 259 16.22 -12.21 19.12
N MET A 260 14.95 -12.46 19.40
CA MET A 260 14.34 -12.21 20.70
C MET A 260 14.63 -13.36 21.68
N THR A 261 15.16 -12.99 22.85
CA THR A 261 15.51 -13.95 23.90
C THR A 261 14.32 -14.27 24.85
N ILE A 262 13.49 -13.25 25.11
CA ILE A 262 12.32 -13.38 26.00
C ILE A 262 11.09 -12.84 25.28
N PRO A 263 10.03 -13.67 25.07
CA PRO A 263 8.79 -13.22 24.44
C PRO A 263 8.07 -12.17 25.27
N TYR A 264 7.56 -11.14 24.63
CA TYR A 264 6.71 -10.12 25.26
C TYR A 264 5.29 -10.67 25.52
N LYS A 265 4.64 -10.14 26.54
CA LYS A 265 3.25 -10.47 26.84
C LYS A 265 2.30 -9.35 26.37
N PRO A 266 1.12 -9.70 25.84
CA PRO A 266 0.05 -8.73 25.59
C PRO A 266 -0.38 -8.05 26.89
N LEU A 267 -0.81 -6.79 26.79
CA LEU A 267 -1.31 -6.01 27.93
C LEU A 267 -2.83 -6.15 28.05
N SER A 268 -3.32 -6.40 29.25
CA SER A 268 -4.75 -6.41 29.59
C SER A 268 -5.26 -5.03 30.03
N ASP A 269 -4.39 -4.26 30.70
CA ASP A 269 -4.75 -2.99 31.31
C ASP A 269 -4.18 -1.79 30.56
N PRO A 270 -4.84 -0.59 30.62
CA PRO A 270 -4.34 0.62 30.00
C PRO A 270 -3.04 1.10 30.68
N LEU A 271 -2.30 1.99 29.98
CA LEU A 271 -1.15 2.66 30.56
C LEU A 271 -1.58 3.54 31.72
N PRO A 272 -0.78 3.65 32.83
CA PRO A 272 -1.06 4.58 33.90
C PRO A 272 -1.15 6.04 33.40
N GLU A 273 -2.10 6.81 33.94
CA GLU A 273 -2.42 8.17 33.51
C GLU A 273 -1.25 9.19 33.59
N THR A 274 -0.27 8.95 34.46
CA THR A 274 0.90 9.83 34.64
C THR A 274 1.75 10.01 33.38
N VAL A 275 1.56 9.17 32.34
CA VAL A 275 2.28 9.27 31.06
C VAL A 275 1.50 10.12 30.04
N GLN A 276 0.23 10.43 30.31
CA GLN A 276 -0.63 11.18 29.40
C GLN A 276 -0.54 12.71 29.57
N GLN A 277 0.01 13.20 30.68
CA GLN A 277 0.00 14.64 31.03
C GLN A 277 1.20 15.45 30.55
N SER A 278 2.32 14.83 30.10
CA SER A 278 3.52 15.59 29.72
C SER A 278 3.50 16.20 28.32
N ASP A 279 2.61 15.70 27.41
CA ASP A 279 2.61 16.17 26.01
C ASP A 279 1.46 17.14 25.66
N THR A 280 0.49 17.34 26.59
CA THR A 280 -0.70 18.19 26.32
C THR A 280 -0.51 19.68 26.67
N GLN A 281 0.55 20.05 27.39
CA GLN A 281 0.75 21.47 27.79
C GLN A 281 1.46 22.35 26.74
N LYS A 282 1.93 21.79 25.62
CA LYS A 282 2.51 22.58 24.52
C LYS A 282 1.54 22.92 23.38
N ASN A 283 0.33 22.38 23.39
CA ASN A 283 -0.63 22.58 22.29
C ASN A 283 -1.71 23.64 22.57
N ASP A 284 -1.82 24.17 23.79
CA ASP A 284 -2.86 25.17 24.11
C ASP A 284 -2.50 26.60 23.64
N SER A 285 -1.22 26.91 23.42
CA SER A 285 -0.81 28.18 22.81
C SER A 285 -1.08 28.26 21.31
N ASP A 286 -0.96 27.09 20.58
CA ASP A 286 -1.20 27.06 19.13
C ASP A 286 -2.70 27.05 18.77
N VAL A 287 -3.58 26.65 19.73
CA VAL A 287 -5.04 26.66 19.55
C VAL A 287 -5.61 28.07 19.71
N ALA A 288 -4.98 28.94 20.47
CA ALA A 288 -5.38 30.35 20.64
C ALA A 288 -5.10 31.16 19.35
N ASP A 289 -3.92 30.94 18.73
CA ASP A 289 -3.55 31.62 17.49
C ASP A 289 -4.36 31.12 16.28
N ALA A 290 -4.73 29.83 16.27
CA ALA A 290 -5.60 29.29 15.22
C ALA A 290 -7.04 29.84 15.29
N ARG A 291 -7.56 30.14 16.48
CA ARG A 291 -8.90 30.75 16.63
C ARG A 291 -8.92 32.23 16.21
N GLN A 292 -7.81 32.96 16.39
CA GLN A 292 -7.68 34.34 15.94
C GLN A 292 -7.60 34.43 14.42
N ALA A 293 -6.87 33.52 13.77
CA ALA A 293 -6.79 33.43 12.31
C ALA A 293 -8.12 33.01 11.64
N GLU A 294 -8.97 32.20 12.31
CA GLU A 294 -10.31 31.83 11.80
C GLU A 294 -11.33 32.98 11.93
N GLN A 295 -11.19 33.86 12.92
CA GLN A 295 -12.06 35.04 13.05
C GLN A 295 -11.72 36.10 12.01
N ASP A 296 -10.45 36.32 11.72
CA ASP A 296 -10.00 37.28 10.70
C ASP A 296 -10.35 36.86 9.26
N THR A 297 -10.37 35.54 8.99
CA THR A 297 -10.82 35.01 7.67
C THR A 297 -12.33 35.11 7.48
N LYS A 298 -13.13 34.90 8.53
CA LYS A 298 -14.61 35.06 8.44
C LYS A 298 -15.03 36.51 8.23
N ALA A 299 -14.34 37.46 8.86
CA ALA A 299 -14.59 38.90 8.66
C ALA A 299 -14.23 39.34 7.23
N ASN A 300 -13.24 38.72 6.59
CA ASN A 300 -12.83 39.03 5.22
C ASN A 300 -13.76 38.40 4.17
N GLU A 301 -14.31 37.22 4.44
CA GLU A 301 -15.29 36.56 3.54
C GLU A 301 -16.67 37.25 3.56
N GLU A 302 -17.09 37.83 4.69
CA GLU A 302 -18.33 38.62 4.75
C GLU A 302 -18.21 39.94 3.97
N ASN A 303 -17.04 40.57 3.97
CA ASN A 303 -16.78 41.79 3.20
C ASN A 303 -16.72 41.54 1.68
N ILE A 304 -16.28 40.38 1.25
CA ILE A 304 -16.28 39.99 -0.18
C ILE A 304 -17.68 39.68 -0.67
N ARG A 305 -18.51 38.97 0.14
CA ARG A 305 -19.91 38.64 -0.19
C ARG A 305 -20.82 39.87 -0.31
N ASN A 306 -20.53 40.93 0.44
CA ASN A 306 -21.33 42.18 0.35
C ASN A 306 -20.94 43.07 -0.85
N LYS A 307 -19.78 42.86 -1.46
CA LYS A 307 -19.37 43.58 -2.68
C LYS A 307 -19.96 42.98 -3.94
N ASP A 308 -20.19 41.65 -3.98
CA ASP A 308 -20.75 40.97 -5.16
C ASP A 308 -22.29 41.05 -5.24
N ARG A 309 -22.97 41.45 -4.16
CA ARG A 309 -24.45 41.65 -4.15
C ARG A 309 -24.92 42.98 -4.74
N GLN A 310 -24.03 43.91 -5.08
CA GLN A 310 -24.39 45.21 -5.68
C GLN A 310 -24.20 45.30 -7.21
N SER A 311 -23.77 44.23 -7.90
CA SER A 311 -23.53 44.26 -9.32
C SER A 311 -24.43 43.36 -10.20
N GLU A 312 -25.43 42.68 -9.62
CA GLU A 312 -26.37 41.87 -10.41
C GLU A 312 -27.82 42.30 -10.23
N SER A 313 -28.16 43.41 -10.80
CA SER A 313 -29.54 43.74 -11.16
C SER A 313 -29.53 44.46 -12.49
N ASN A 314 -29.62 43.68 -13.58
CA ASN A 314 -30.18 44.05 -14.89
C ASN A 314 -29.72 43.03 -15.94
N ASP A 315 -30.63 42.19 -16.32
CA ASP A 315 -30.94 41.78 -17.67
C ASP A 315 -31.54 40.37 -17.73
N ARG A 316 -32.86 40.35 -17.92
CA ARG A 316 -33.57 39.24 -18.56
C ARG A 316 -34.09 39.70 -19.90
N PRO A 317 -34.10 38.84 -20.95
CA PRO A 317 -35.37 38.36 -21.39
C PRO A 317 -35.48 36.88 -21.82
N ALA A 318 -36.67 36.45 -21.69
CA ALA A 318 -37.42 35.25 -21.92
C ALA A 318 -37.33 34.42 -23.20
N GLN A 319 -37.91 33.23 -23.12
CA GLN A 319 -38.49 32.31 -24.14
C GLN A 319 -37.53 31.25 -24.72
N LYS A 320 -37.91 29.95 -24.90
CA LYS A 320 -39.21 29.31 -25.21
C LYS A 320 -39.08 27.79 -24.95
N GLN A 321 -40.24 27.18 -24.56
CA GLN A 321 -40.54 25.74 -24.56
C GLN A 321 -40.62 25.14 -25.97
N GLN A 322 -40.25 23.85 -26.13
CA GLN A 322 -40.93 22.88 -27.02
C GLN A 322 -40.38 21.48 -26.69
N THR A 323 -41.16 20.61 -26.12
CA THR A 323 -42.09 19.57 -26.58
C THR A 323 -41.47 18.31 -27.18
N ARG A 324 -41.64 17.21 -26.40
CA ARG A 324 -41.87 15.79 -26.72
C ARG A 324 -41.85 15.37 -28.20
N GLN A 325 -41.16 14.22 -28.44
CA GLN A 325 -41.86 13.09 -29.09
C GLN A 325 -41.13 11.75 -28.81
N GLN A 326 -41.96 10.76 -28.47
CA GLN A 326 -41.70 9.33 -28.32
C GLN A 326 -41.49 8.69 -29.70
N ASN A 327 -40.66 7.67 -29.80
CA ASN A 327 -40.95 6.58 -30.75
C ASN A 327 -40.52 5.21 -30.18
N LYS A 328 -41.53 4.37 -30.00
CA LYS A 328 -41.47 2.91 -29.86
C LYS A 328 -41.30 2.26 -31.22
N LYS A 329 -40.48 1.20 -31.30
CA LYS A 329 -40.65 -0.01 -32.15
C LYS A 329 -39.43 -0.91 -31.92
N THR A 330 -39.55 -2.11 -31.62
CA THR A 330 -40.13 -3.40 -31.92
C THR A 330 -39.04 -4.47 -31.87
N LYS A 331 -39.31 -5.54 -31.16
CA LYS A 331 -38.53 -6.76 -31.01
C LYS A 331 -38.27 -7.44 -32.36
N GLN A 332 -37.03 -7.98 -32.53
CA GLN A 332 -36.86 -9.22 -33.29
C GLN A 332 -35.72 -10.01 -32.63
N ALA A 333 -36.01 -11.27 -32.36
CA ALA A 333 -35.09 -12.28 -31.85
C ALA A 333 -34.28 -12.85 -33.01
N ASP A 334 -32.97 -13.02 -32.81
CA ASP A 334 -32.16 -13.87 -33.68
C ASP A 334 -31.26 -14.79 -32.88
N LYS A 335 -31.14 -16.00 -33.40
CA LYS A 335 -30.51 -17.22 -32.86
C LYS A 335 -29.00 -17.09 -32.63
N PRO A 336 -28.42 -17.96 -31.81
CA PRO A 336 -26.99 -17.91 -31.47
C PRO A 336 -26.12 -18.40 -32.63
N ARG A 337 -25.25 -17.55 -33.08
CA ARG A 337 -24.17 -17.86 -34.04
C ARG A 337 -22.99 -18.46 -33.28
N GLN A 338 -22.67 -19.71 -33.65
CA GLN A 338 -21.44 -20.39 -33.22
C GLN A 338 -20.22 -19.56 -33.58
N THR A 339 -19.45 -19.16 -32.57
CA THR A 339 -18.14 -18.49 -32.75
C THR A 339 -17.08 -19.57 -32.92
N GLU A 340 -16.57 -19.70 -34.11
CA GLU A 340 -15.32 -20.39 -34.40
C GLU A 340 -14.15 -19.77 -33.61
N LYS A 341 -13.34 -20.62 -32.96
CA LYS A 341 -12.07 -20.24 -32.34
C LYS A 341 -11.13 -19.65 -33.40
N PRO A 342 -10.53 -18.47 -33.19
CA PRO A 342 -9.53 -17.98 -34.11
C PRO A 342 -8.28 -18.86 -34.03
N LYS A 343 -7.83 -19.37 -35.16
CA LYS A 343 -6.51 -19.96 -35.35
C LYS A 343 -5.44 -18.94 -35.00
N GLN A 344 -4.68 -19.21 -33.95
CA GLN A 344 -3.47 -18.44 -33.59
C GLN A 344 -2.41 -18.66 -34.67
N THR A 345 -2.26 -17.68 -35.55
CA THR A 345 -1.07 -17.53 -36.40
C THR A 345 -0.07 -16.66 -35.60
N THR A 346 0.87 -17.28 -34.92
CA THR A 346 1.97 -16.58 -34.24
C THR A 346 2.99 -16.08 -35.27
N LEU A 347 2.77 -14.88 -35.78
CA LEU A 347 3.85 -14.11 -36.44
C LEU A 347 4.86 -13.71 -35.34
N LYS A 348 6.11 -14.16 -35.44
CA LYS A 348 7.22 -13.63 -34.63
C LYS A 348 7.33 -12.14 -34.91
N GLU A 349 7.00 -11.31 -33.93
CA GLU A 349 7.23 -9.88 -34.00
C GLU A 349 8.76 -9.65 -34.04
N LYS A 350 9.26 -8.99 -35.09
CA LYS A 350 10.70 -8.73 -35.23
C LYS A 350 11.06 -7.64 -34.22
N THR A 351 11.82 -8.01 -33.18
CA THR A 351 12.26 -7.06 -32.13
C THR A 351 13.44 -6.24 -32.59
N ASP A 352 13.49 -4.97 -32.17
CA ASP A 352 14.61 -4.04 -32.34
C ASP A 352 15.45 -4.09 -31.05
N ASP A 353 16.62 -4.71 -31.12
CA ASP A 353 17.49 -4.92 -29.96
C ASP A 353 18.11 -3.61 -29.41
N SER A 354 18.11 -2.53 -30.21
CA SER A 354 18.57 -1.22 -29.74
C SER A 354 17.61 -0.61 -28.72
N LYS A 355 16.36 -1.11 -28.67
CA LYS A 355 15.34 -0.77 -27.70
C LYS A 355 15.18 -1.88 -26.67
N PRO A 356 14.59 -1.59 -25.51
CA PRO A 356 14.24 -2.66 -24.56
C PRO A 356 13.38 -3.74 -25.21
N VAL A 357 13.79 -5.00 -25.09
CA VAL A 357 13.05 -6.19 -25.51
C VAL A 357 12.57 -6.90 -24.24
N PHE A 358 11.25 -6.97 -24.06
CA PHE A 358 10.61 -7.68 -22.96
C PHE A 358 10.34 -9.13 -23.36
N LYS A 359 10.64 -10.06 -22.46
CA LYS A 359 10.43 -11.50 -22.63
C LYS A 359 9.79 -12.08 -21.38
N ILE A 360 9.06 -13.18 -21.50
CA ILE A 360 8.45 -13.90 -20.38
C ILE A 360 9.34 -15.09 -20.03
N GLN A 361 10.00 -15.08 -18.87
CA GLN A 361 10.71 -16.26 -18.38
C GLN A 361 9.69 -17.25 -17.81
N ILE A 362 9.74 -18.49 -18.30
CA ILE A 362 8.76 -19.54 -17.97
C ILE A 362 9.35 -20.67 -17.14
N ILE A 363 10.61 -21.05 -17.41
CA ILE A 363 11.28 -22.19 -16.76
C ILE A 363 12.77 -21.89 -16.58
N ALA A 364 13.38 -22.50 -15.57
CA ALA A 364 14.83 -22.63 -15.42
C ALA A 364 15.20 -24.10 -15.23
N ALA A 365 16.27 -24.56 -15.89
CA ALA A 365 16.76 -25.95 -15.83
C ALA A 365 18.28 -26.01 -15.70
N SER A 366 18.80 -27.03 -15.03
CA SER A 366 20.24 -27.28 -14.90
C SER A 366 20.90 -27.77 -16.19
N ARG A 367 20.11 -28.31 -17.12
CA ARG A 367 20.54 -28.78 -18.45
C ARG A 367 19.77 -28.11 -19.57
N GLN A 368 20.32 -28.07 -20.74
CA GLN A 368 19.61 -27.55 -21.91
C GLN A 368 18.47 -28.52 -22.34
N LEU A 369 17.27 -27.98 -22.47
CA LEU A 369 16.07 -28.69 -22.92
C LEU A 369 15.93 -28.56 -24.44
N LYS A 370 15.42 -29.62 -25.11
CA LYS A 370 15.12 -29.60 -26.54
C LYS A 370 13.91 -28.69 -26.79
N LYS A 371 13.79 -28.12 -28.01
CA LYS A 371 12.65 -27.23 -28.37
C LYS A 371 11.28 -27.91 -28.27
N SER A 372 11.23 -29.25 -28.38
CA SER A 372 10.02 -30.02 -28.23
C SER A 372 9.79 -30.57 -26.82
N ASP A 373 10.51 -30.03 -25.80
CA ASP A 373 10.38 -30.54 -24.43
C ASP A 373 8.94 -30.35 -23.92
N PRO A 374 8.34 -31.37 -23.29
CA PRO A 374 6.97 -31.30 -22.77
C PRO A 374 6.76 -30.20 -21.73
N ASN A 375 7.84 -29.78 -21.02
CA ASN A 375 7.78 -28.70 -20.05
C ASN A 375 7.40 -27.35 -20.67
N PHE A 376 7.54 -27.19 -22.00
CA PHE A 376 7.08 -25.97 -22.69
C PHE A 376 5.58 -25.95 -22.99
N LYS A 377 4.86 -27.03 -22.68
CA LYS A 377 3.39 -27.12 -22.78
C LYS A 377 2.82 -26.61 -24.12
N GLY A 378 3.52 -26.92 -25.23
CA GLY A 378 3.10 -26.57 -26.60
C GLY A 378 3.49 -25.13 -27.03
N LEU A 379 4.22 -24.36 -26.25
CA LEU A 379 4.78 -23.11 -26.73
C LEU A 379 5.86 -23.32 -27.76
N THR A 380 5.74 -22.66 -28.93
CA THR A 380 6.63 -22.82 -30.08
C THR A 380 7.69 -21.70 -30.22
N ASP A 381 7.47 -20.56 -29.57
CA ASP A 381 8.34 -19.39 -29.62
C ASP A 381 9.29 -19.29 -28.42
N VAL A 382 9.72 -20.46 -27.90
CA VAL A 382 10.60 -20.53 -26.75
C VAL A 382 12.06 -20.28 -27.16
N GLU A 383 12.68 -19.33 -26.47
CA GLU A 383 14.10 -19.00 -26.55
C GLU A 383 14.78 -19.33 -25.21
N CYS A 384 16.12 -19.49 -25.20
CA CYS A 384 16.85 -19.70 -23.96
C CYS A 384 18.10 -18.84 -23.87
N TYR A 385 18.52 -18.60 -22.64
CA TYR A 385 19.81 -17.97 -22.30
C TYR A 385 20.38 -18.63 -21.04
N GLN A 386 21.66 -18.46 -20.80
CA GLN A 386 22.35 -19.05 -19.65
C GLN A 386 22.67 -17.95 -18.63
N GLU A 387 22.36 -18.18 -17.37
CA GLU A 387 22.67 -17.27 -16.26
C GLU A 387 22.88 -18.06 -14.96
N ASN A 388 23.98 -17.81 -14.26
CA ASN A 388 24.35 -18.49 -13.01
C ASN A 388 24.36 -20.03 -13.12
N GLY A 389 24.89 -20.56 -14.21
CA GLY A 389 24.96 -22.01 -14.45
C GLY A 389 23.64 -22.69 -14.82
N MET A 390 22.55 -21.94 -14.95
CA MET A 390 21.21 -22.42 -15.27
C MET A 390 20.79 -22.00 -16.68
N TRP A 391 20.09 -22.87 -17.39
CA TRP A 391 19.40 -22.57 -18.65
C TRP A 391 18.03 -21.98 -18.33
N LYS A 392 17.77 -20.75 -18.77
CA LYS A 392 16.51 -20.03 -18.57
C LYS A 392 15.78 -19.90 -19.88
N TYR A 393 14.49 -20.24 -19.88
CA TYR A 393 13.64 -20.31 -21.07
C TYR A 393 12.62 -19.18 -21.05
N THR A 394 12.47 -18.53 -22.21
CA THR A 394 11.62 -17.36 -22.38
C THR A 394 10.71 -17.50 -23.60
N THR A 395 9.59 -16.82 -23.59
CA THR A 395 8.64 -16.70 -24.70
C THR A 395 8.13 -15.26 -24.82
N GLY A 396 7.44 -14.90 -25.89
CA GLY A 396 6.71 -13.66 -26.03
C GLY A 396 7.58 -12.43 -26.08
N ALA A 397 8.71 -12.48 -26.79
CA ALA A 397 9.59 -11.34 -27.00
C ALA A 397 8.87 -10.21 -27.75
N SER A 398 8.92 -8.96 -27.23
CA SER A 398 8.39 -7.76 -27.87
C SER A 398 9.10 -6.50 -27.35
N ASN A 399 9.21 -5.48 -28.16
CA ASN A 399 9.62 -4.13 -27.70
C ASN A 399 8.47 -3.41 -26.99
N ASN A 400 7.26 -3.93 -27.05
CA ASN A 400 6.11 -3.37 -26.36
C ASN A 400 5.83 -4.15 -25.09
N TYR A 401 6.06 -3.51 -23.94
CA TYR A 401 5.81 -4.09 -22.63
C TYR A 401 4.37 -4.62 -22.48
N ASN A 402 3.37 -3.85 -22.94
CA ASN A 402 1.97 -4.22 -22.79
C ASN A 402 1.60 -5.49 -23.58
N THR A 403 2.24 -5.72 -24.72
CA THR A 403 2.08 -6.94 -25.52
C THR A 403 2.63 -8.15 -24.76
N THR A 404 3.87 -8.08 -24.27
CA THR A 404 4.49 -9.14 -23.48
C THR A 404 3.69 -9.40 -22.20
N TYR A 405 3.18 -8.36 -21.57
CA TYR A 405 2.38 -8.46 -20.36
C TYR A 405 1.05 -9.19 -20.61
N ARG A 406 0.30 -8.84 -21.66
CA ARG A 406 -0.94 -9.56 -22.04
C ARG A 406 -0.68 -11.04 -22.30
N LYS A 407 0.37 -11.33 -23.06
CA LYS A 407 0.78 -12.71 -23.35
C LYS A 407 1.14 -13.49 -22.08
N ARG A 408 1.82 -12.85 -21.13
CA ARG A 408 2.09 -13.47 -19.82
C ARG A 408 0.79 -13.88 -19.12
N LYS A 409 -0.24 -13.04 -19.11
CA LYS A 409 -1.53 -13.38 -18.49
C LYS A 409 -2.18 -14.62 -19.12
N GLU A 410 -2.09 -14.75 -20.43
CA GLU A 410 -2.67 -15.88 -21.16
C GLU A 410 -2.01 -17.20 -20.80
N ILE A 411 -0.70 -17.16 -20.44
CA ILE A 411 0.06 -18.39 -20.13
C ILE A 411 0.18 -18.67 -18.62
N LEU A 412 -0.31 -17.79 -17.73
CA LEU A 412 -0.17 -17.96 -16.27
C LEU A 412 -0.84 -19.23 -15.72
N GLU A 413 -1.96 -19.67 -16.29
CA GLU A 413 -2.58 -20.93 -15.91
C GLU A 413 -1.66 -22.14 -16.16
N GLN A 414 -0.88 -22.07 -17.22
CA GLN A 414 0.07 -23.12 -17.59
C GLN A 414 1.42 -22.94 -16.88
N PHE A 415 1.86 -21.70 -16.68
CA PHE A 415 3.14 -21.32 -16.07
C PHE A 415 2.94 -20.34 -14.93
N PRO A 416 2.48 -20.79 -13.75
CA PRO A 416 2.16 -19.89 -12.63
C PRO A 416 3.35 -19.06 -12.14
N GLN A 417 4.58 -19.55 -12.38
CA GLN A 417 5.83 -18.89 -12.01
C GLN A 417 6.41 -17.98 -13.11
N ALA A 418 5.69 -17.78 -14.24
CA ALA A 418 6.18 -16.98 -15.36
C ALA A 418 6.27 -15.48 -14.99
N PHE A 419 7.40 -14.83 -15.32
CA PHE A 419 7.63 -13.42 -15.08
C PHE A 419 8.33 -12.72 -16.24
N ILE A 420 8.18 -11.40 -16.33
CA ILE A 420 8.78 -10.59 -17.39
C ILE A 420 10.22 -10.24 -17.01
N ILE A 421 11.12 -10.35 -17.98
CA ILE A 421 12.50 -9.88 -17.94
C ILE A 421 12.74 -8.97 -19.14
N ALA A 422 13.79 -8.17 -19.08
CA ALA A 422 14.13 -7.26 -20.16
C ALA A 422 15.59 -7.40 -20.59
N PHE A 423 15.84 -7.21 -21.89
CA PHE A 423 17.15 -7.15 -22.50
C PHE A 423 17.29 -5.90 -23.35
N LYS A 424 18.50 -5.41 -23.53
CA LYS A 424 18.85 -4.38 -24.51
C LYS A 424 20.21 -4.72 -25.09
N ASN A 425 20.34 -4.73 -26.42
CA ASN A 425 21.54 -5.16 -27.12
C ASN A 425 22.04 -6.56 -26.65
N GLY A 426 21.11 -7.47 -26.38
CA GLY A 426 21.43 -8.82 -25.89
C GLY A 426 21.81 -8.90 -24.41
N VAL A 427 21.98 -7.79 -23.70
CA VAL A 427 22.34 -7.73 -22.28
C VAL A 427 21.09 -7.61 -21.44
N LYS A 428 20.98 -8.41 -20.37
CA LYS A 428 19.89 -8.32 -19.42
C LYS A 428 19.94 -7.00 -18.67
N MET A 429 18.80 -6.35 -18.54
CA MET A 429 18.67 -5.08 -17.85
C MET A 429 17.54 -5.11 -16.80
N ASP A 430 17.55 -4.13 -15.91
CA ASP A 430 16.45 -3.95 -14.94
C ASP A 430 15.14 -3.67 -15.69
N VAL A 431 14.08 -4.40 -15.30
CA VAL A 431 12.78 -4.33 -15.97
C VAL A 431 12.14 -2.94 -15.83
N ASN A 432 12.31 -2.30 -14.66
CA ASN A 432 11.75 -0.97 -14.42
C ASN A 432 12.47 0.09 -15.27
N GLN A 433 13.80 -0.06 -15.43
CA GLN A 433 14.57 0.78 -16.35
C GLN A 433 14.10 0.59 -17.80
N ALA A 434 13.89 -0.67 -18.22
CA ALA A 434 13.38 -0.99 -19.55
C ALA A 434 12.00 -0.37 -19.81
N ILE A 435 11.11 -0.40 -18.82
CA ILE A 435 9.78 0.21 -18.90
C ILE A 435 9.87 1.73 -19.01
N ARG A 436 10.76 2.37 -18.26
CA ARG A 436 11.00 3.82 -18.39
C ARG A 436 11.44 4.20 -19.80
N GLU A 437 12.42 3.47 -20.37
CA GLU A 437 12.87 3.70 -21.74
C GLU A 437 11.77 3.45 -22.78
N PHE A 438 10.97 2.39 -22.61
CA PHE A 438 9.83 2.10 -23.48
C PHE A 438 8.83 3.25 -23.51
N LYS A 439 8.52 3.85 -22.35
CA LYS A 439 7.60 4.98 -22.25
C LYS A 439 8.16 6.25 -22.87
N GLN A 440 9.42 6.56 -22.64
CA GLN A 440 10.09 7.72 -23.26
C GLN A 440 10.11 7.61 -24.79
N ASN A 441 10.30 6.42 -25.33
CA ASN A 441 10.31 6.19 -26.78
C ASN A 441 8.91 6.21 -27.42
N ARG A 442 7.85 6.08 -26.63
CA ARG A 442 6.46 6.15 -27.11
C ARG A 442 5.95 7.61 -27.22
N ASN A 443 6.55 8.51 -26.48
CA ASN A 443 6.19 9.94 -26.45
C ASN A 443 7.04 10.80 -27.40
N LYS A 444 7.95 10.19 -28.16
CA LYS A 444 8.67 10.76 -29.31
C LYS A 444 8.00 10.30 -30.59
#